data_c306601afbfc684cd691b6e1996e1bf3
#
_entry.id   c306601afbfc684cd691b6e1996e1bf3
#
_cell.length_a   1.000
_cell.length_b   1.000
_cell.length_c   1.000
_cell.angle_alpha   90.00
_cell.angle_beta   90.00
_cell.angle_gamma   90.00
#
_symmetry.space_group_name_H-M   'P 1'
#
loop_
_entity.id
_entity.type
_entity.pdbx_description
1 polymer ?
#
loop_
_entity_poly.entity_id
_entity_poly.type
_entity_poly.pdbx_seq_one_letter_code
_entity_poly.pdbx_strand_id
1 'polypeptide(L)'
;MIRLARIGKKKKPIYRLVISEKARDMYGKALEIIGHYNPSDKKLEVNTDRIKHWLSQGAQASKTVNNLLIENKIISGKKLSITHISKKKQAKKAQEDKKEADKKAEEAKKIEAAKEEKPAETVEKTT
;
A
#
# COMPACT_ATOMS: atom_id res chain seq x y z
N MET A 1 16.77 -3.34 -13.79
CA MET A 1 15.68 -2.68 -13.02
C MET A 1 14.33 -3.24 -13.45
N ILE A 2 13.41 -3.51 -12.50
CA ILE A 2 12.05 -3.99 -12.78
C ILE A 2 11.12 -2.79 -12.91
N ARG A 3 10.45 -2.64 -14.06
CA ARG A 3 9.62 -1.48 -14.39
C ARG A 3 8.30 -1.87 -15.04
N LEU A 4 7.35 -0.92 -15.10
CA LEU A 4 6.08 -1.05 -15.80
C LEU A 4 6.18 -0.36 -17.16
N ALA A 5 5.94 -1.10 -18.24
CA ALA A 5 5.77 -0.57 -19.59
C ALA A 5 4.28 -0.54 -19.93
N ARG A 6 3.75 0.61 -20.35
CA ARG A 6 2.34 0.76 -20.73
C ARG A 6 2.10 0.21 -22.14
N ILE A 7 1.09 -0.65 -22.31
CA ILE A 7 0.75 -1.27 -23.59
C ILE A 7 -0.74 -1.17 -23.96
N GLY A 8 -1.61 -0.81 -23.07
CA GLY A 8 -3.05 -0.78 -23.32
C GLY A 8 -3.52 0.35 -24.25
N LYS A 9 -4.81 0.35 -24.56
CA LYS A 9 -5.50 1.38 -25.38
C LYS A 9 -5.67 2.70 -24.60
N LYS A 10 -6.02 3.82 -25.29
CA LYS A 10 -6.14 5.18 -24.74
C LYS A 10 -7.03 5.24 -23.52
N LYS A 11 -7.97 4.62 -23.17
CA LYS A 11 -8.79 4.67 -21.94
C LYS A 11 -8.73 3.39 -21.08
N LYS A 12 -8.01 2.36 -21.57
CA LYS A 12 -7.83 1.08 -20.86
C LYS A 12 -6.34 0.75 -20.81
N PRO A 13 -5.58 1.33 -19.89
CA PRO A 13 -4.15 1.05 -19.77
C PRO A 13 -3.95 -0.35 -19.21
N ILE A 14 -3.07 -1.11 -19.82
CA ILE A 14 -2.50 -2.35 -19.30
C ILE A 14 -1.01 -2.14 -19.20
N TYR A 15 -0.39 -2.69 -18.18
CA TYR A 15 1.05 -2.55 -17.94
C TYR A 15 1.71 -3.91 -18.00
N ARG A 16 2.85 -3.97 -18.70
CA ARG A 16 3.73 -5.13 -18.73
C ARG A 16 4.84 -4.93 -17.72
N LEU A 17 5.11 -5.94 -16.89
CA LEU A 17 6.30 -5.94 -16.05
C LEU A 17 7.49 -6.38 -16.87
N VAL A 18 8.48 -5.51 -16.97
CA VAL A 18 9.70 -5.74 -17.76
C VAL A 18 10.94 -5.54 -16.92
N ILE A 19 11.97 -6.32 -17.24
CA ILE A 19 13.32 -6.10 -16.73
C ILE A 19 14.09 -5.39 -17.82
N SER A 20 14.61 -4.22 -17.50
CA SER A 20 15.44 -3.44 -18.42
C SER A 20 16.51 -2.67 -17.67
N GLU A 21 17.53 -2.23 -18.35
CA GLU A 21 18.54 -1.31 -17.84
C GLU A 21 17.89 0.04 -17.48
N LYS A 22 18.41 0.70 -16.45
CA LYS A 22 17.84 1.98 -15.96
C LYS A 22 17.87 3.08 -17.02
N ALA A 23 18.91 3.14 -17.82
CA ALA A 23 19.11 4.17 -18.86
C ALA A 23 18.31 3.90 -20.14
N ARG A 24 17.90 2.65 -20.38
CA ARG A 24 17.23 2.25 -21.61
C ARG A 24 15.73 2.56 -21.57
N ASP A 25 15.12 2.84 -22.73
CA ASP A 25 13.69 3.05 -22.86
C ASP A 25 12.89 1.81 -22.45
N MET A 26 11.74 2.02 -21.82
CA MET A 26 10.85 0.95 -21.37
C MET A 26 10.11 0.25 -22.51
N TYR A 27 9.97 0.90 -23.66
CA TYR A 27 9.31 0.35 -24.84
C TYR A 27 10.28 -0.37 -25.78
N GLY A 28 11.59 -0.22 -25.55
CA GLY A 28 12.63 -0.91 -26.28
C GLY A 28 12.73 -2.40 -25.93
N LYS A 29 13.80 -3.04 -26.40
CA LYS A 29 14.08 -4.45 -26.11
C LYS A 29 14.33 -4.64 -24.60
N ALA A 30 13.39 -5.27 -23.91
CA ALA A 30 13.55 -5.69 -22.53
C ALA A 30 14.44 -6.93 -22.44
N LEU A 31 15.14 -7.11 -21.32
CA LEU A 31 15.90 -8.34 -21.03
C LEU A 31 14.92 -9.50 -20.85
N GLU A 32 13.84 -9.27 -20.10
CA GLU A 32 12.81 -10.27 -19.85
C GLU A 32 11.48 -9.60 -19.55
N ILE A 33 10.37 -10.25 -19.95
CA ILE A 33 9.01 -9.87 -19.60
C ILE A 33 8.53 -10.88 -18.57
N ILE A 34 8.22 -10.39 -17.36
CA ILE A 34 7.86 -11.25 -16.22
C ILE A 34 6.35 -11.43 -16.09
N GLY A 35 5.56 -10.47 -16.59
CA GLY A 35 4.12 -10.54 -16.47
C GLY A 35 3.42 -9.25 -16.83
N HIS A 36 2.16 -9.12 -16.42
CA HIS A 36 1.35 -7.95 -16.69
C HIS A 36 0.48 -7.54 -15.49
N TYR A 37 0.11 -6.28 -15.49
CA TYR A 37 -0.73 -5.66 -14.46
C TYR A 37 -1.88 -4.90 -15.11
N ASN A 38 -3.11 -5.22 -14.69
CA ASN A 38 -4.31 -4.49 -15.08
C ASN A 38 -4.77 -3.60 -13.91
N PRO A 39 -4.68 -2.26 -14.01
CA PRO A 39 -5.07 -1.37 -12.93
C PRO A 39 -6.59 -1.30 -12.73
N SER A 40 -7.40 -1.55 -13.77
CA SER A 40 -8.85 -1.51 -13.68
C SER A 40 -9.37 -2.62 -12.76
N ASP A 41 -8.86 -3.81 -12.92
CA ASP A 41 -9.24 -5.00 -12.14
C ASP A 41 -8.32 -5.20 -10.93
N LYS A 42 -7.29 -4.35 -10.79
CA LYS A 42 -6.21 -4.49 -9.78
C LYS A 42 -5.53 -5.87 -9.81
N LYS A 43 -5.55 -6.53 -10.97
CA LYS A 43 -5.04 -7.87 -11.15
C LYS A 43 -3.58 -7.83 -11.60
N LEU A 44 -2.71 -8.53 -10.85
CA LEU A 44 -1.30 -8.70 -11.15
C LEU A 44 -1.04 -10.18 -11.47
N GLU A 45 -0.64 -10.45 -12.71
CA GLU A 45 -0.24 -11.79 -13.16
C GLU A 45 1.24 -11.78 -13.50
N VAL A 46 2.04 -12.44 -12.66
CA VAL A 46 3.50 -12.42 -12.76
C VAL A 46 4.11 -13.75 -12.37
N ASN A 47 5.23 -14.06 -12.96
CA ASN A 47 6.05 -15.20 -12.55
C ASN A 47 6.87 -14.83 -11.32
N THR A 48 6.45 -15.34 -10.16
CA THR A 48 7.05 -15.02 -8.86
C THR A 48 8.49 -15.51 -8.75
N ASP A 49 8.82 -16.68 -9.34
CA ASP A 49 10.15 -17.26 -9.26
C ASP A 49 11.17 -16.44 -10.04
N ARG A 50 10.76 -15.92 -11.22
CA ARG A 50 11.60 -15.03 -12.02
C ARG A 50 11.83 -13.70 -11.30
N ILE A 51 10.81 -13.15 -10.63
CA ILE A 51 10.98 -11.93 -9.83
C ILE A 51 12.00 -12.15 -8.71
N LYS A 52 11.86 -13.24 -7.93
CA LYS A 52 12.80 -13.56 -6.86
C LYS A 52 14.22 -13.76 -7.39
N HIS A 53 14.38 -14.48 -8.50
CA HIS A 53 15.66 -14.66 -9.15
C HIS A 53 16.33 -13.33 -9.51
N TRP A 54 15.60 -12.40 -10.15
CA TRP A 54 16.18 -11.11 -10.53
C TRP A 54 16.47 -10.21 -9.34
N LEU A 55 15.66 -10.28 -8.29
CA LEU A 55 15.95 -9.57 -7.04
C LEU A 55 17.21 -10.11 -6.36
N SER A 56 17.42 -11.42 -6.34
CA SER A 56 18.66 -12.02 -5.80
C SER A 56 19.90 -11.65 -6.62
N GLN A 57 19.74 -11.40 -7.93
CA GLN A 57 20.77 -10.86 -8.81
C GLN A 57 20.97 -9.34 -8.66
N GLY A 58 20.32 -8.71 -7.69
CA GLY A 58 20.47 -7.28 -7.40
C GLY A 58 19.60 -6.35 -8.28
N ALA A 59 18.61 -6.86 -9.00
CA ALA A 59 17.69 -6.02 -9.75
C ALA A 59 16.81 -5.17 -8.81
N GLN A 60 16.80 -3.87 -8.99
CA GLN A 60 15.98 -2.95 -8.21
C GLN A 60 14.60 -2.81 -8.84
N ALA A 61 13.54 -2.86 -8.03
CA ALA A 61 12.19 -2.56 -8.45
C ALA A 61 11.91 -1.04 -8.37
N SER A 62 11.14 -0.50 -9.32
CA SER A 62 10.63 0.87 -9.20
C SER A 62 9.67 0.96 -8.00
N LYS A 63 9.50 2.15 -7.42
CA LYS A 63 8.64 2.36 -6.24
C LYS A 63 7.23 1.78 -6.44
N THR A 64 6.63 2.00 -7.60
CA THR A 64 5.30 1.49 -7.95
C THR A 64 5.28 -0.04 -8.00
N VAL A 65 6.27 -0.65 -8.67
CA VAL A 65 6.37 -2.11 -8.75
C VAL A 65 6.61 -2.71 -7.38
N ASN A 66 7.50 -2.12 -6.58
CA ASN A 66 7.75 -2.59 -5.21
C ASN A 66 6.46 -2.62 -4.37
N ASN A 67 5.66 -1.56 -4.44
CA ASN A 67 4.38 -1.50 -3.71
C ASN A 67 3.37 -2.55 -4.21
N LEU A 68 3.30 -2.78 -5.53
CA LEU A 68 2.44 -3.83 -6.11
C LEU A 68 2.88 -5.23 -5.67
N LEU A 69 4.17 -5.50 -5.60
CA LEU A 69 4.70 -6.80 -5.17
C LEU A 69 4.46 -7.06 -3.68
N ILE A 70 4.55 -6.01 -2.83
CA ILE A 70 4.21 -6.08 -1.41
C ILE A 70 2.70 -6.32 -1.22
N GLU A 71 1.85 -5.62 -1.98
CA GLU A 71 0.39 -5.75 -1.93
C GLU A 71 -0.06 -7.19 -2.28
N ASN A 72 0.60 -7.81 -3.25
CA ASN A 72 0.36 -9.20 -3.63
C ASN A 72 1.16 -10.23 -2.81
N LYS A 73 1.80 -9.81 -1.70
CA LYS A 73 2.56 -10.67 -0.78
C LYS A 73 3.71 -11.45 -1.44
N ILE A 74 4.25 -10.98 -2.55
CA ILE A 74 5.38 -11.61 -3.25
C ILE A 74 6.70 -11.25 -2.57
N ILE A 75 6.79 -10.01 -2.04
CA ILE A 75 7.95 -9.49 -1.32
C ILE A 75 7.48 -8.95 0.03
N SER A 76 8.27 -9.18 1.08
CA SER A 76 8.07 -8.58 2.40
C SER A 76 8.71 -7.19 2.45
N GLY A 77 8.02 -6.22 3.05
CA GLY A 77 8.57 -4.88 3.21
C GLY A 77 7.51 -3.81 3.47
N LYS A 78 7.95 -2.56 3.66
CA LYS A 78 7.06 -1.41 3.81
C LYS A 78 6.77 -0.79 2.45
N LYS A 79 5.53 -0.40 2.19
CA LYS A 79 5.15 0.37 0.99
C LYS A 79 5.88 1.72 0.97
N LEU A 80 6.44 2.07 -0.18
CA LEU A 80 7.16 3.32 -0.39
C LEU A 80 6.19 4.42 -0.83
N SER A 81 6.35 5.62 -0.30
CA SER A 81 5.58 6.78 -0.77
C SER A 81 5.99 7.13 -2.21
N ILE A 82 5.02 7.14 -3.12
CA ILE A 82 5.22 7.44 -4.54
C ILE A 82 5.07 8.94 -4.79
N THR A 83 4.12 9.58 -4.07
CA THR A 83 3.80 11.00 -4.23
C THR A 83 4.63 11.86 -3.29
N HIS A 84 5.21 12.92 -3.83
CA HIS A 84 5.83 13.95 -3.01
C HIS A 84 4.72 14.89 -2.49
N ILE A 85 4.28 14.66 -1.25
CA ILE A 85 3.30 15.53 -0.60
C ILE A 85 4.02 16.82 -0.16
N SER A 86 3.54 18.01 -0.57
CA SER A 86 4.13 19.27 -0.15
C SER A 86 4.12 19.42 1.38
N LYS A 87 5.14 20.05 1.96
CA LYS A 87 5.28 20.26 3.42
C LYS A 87 4.01 20.83 4.05
N LYS A 88 3.32 21.76 3.36
CA LYS A 88 2.07 22.38 3.81
C LYS A 88 0.90 21.36 3.94
N LYS A 89 0.84 20.38 3.03
CA LYS A 89 -0.20 19.35 3.05
C LYS A 89 0.12 18.25 4.08
N GLN A 90 1.40 17.98 4.32
CA GLN A 90 1.85 17.07 5.39
C GLN A 90 1.52 17.66 6.78
N ALA A 91 1.77 18.97 6.99
CA ALA A 91 1.45 19.64 8.24
C ALA A 91 -0.07 19.65 8.52
N LYS A 92 -0.92 19.90 7.49
CA LYS A 92 -2.37 19.81 7.65
C LYS A 92 -2.82 18.40 8.03
N LYS A 93 -2.30 17.38 7.34
CA LYS A 93 -2.67 15.99 7.63
C LYS A 93 -2.24 15.57 9.03
N ALA A 94 -1.04 15.97 9.46
CA ALA A 94 -0.56 15.70 10.82
C ALA A 94 -1.40 16.40 11.91
N GLN A 95 -1.99 17.57 11.61
CA GLN A 95 -2.91 18.25 12.52
C GLN A 95 -4.30 17.59 12.56
N GLU A 96 -4.78 17.09 11.42
CA GLU A 96 -6.05 16.35 11.33
C GLU A 96 -5.93 15.00 12.05
N ASP A 97 -4.85 14.26 11.81
CA ASP A 97 -4.59 12.96 12.47
C ASP A 97 -4.46 13.11 14.01
N LYS A 98 -3.85 14.22 14.49
CA LYS A 98 -3.79 14.54 15.94
C LYS A 98 -5.17 14.85 16.52
N LYS A 99 -5.98 15.68 15.83
CA LYS A 99 -7.35 16.00 16.27
C LYS A 99 -8.28 14.78 16.30
N GLU A 100 -8.07 13.85 15.39
CA GLU A 100 -8.83 12.60 15.35
C GLU A 100 -8.41 11.63 16.45
N ALA A 101 -7.11 11.59 16.76
CA ALA A 101 -6.57 10.82 17.90
C ALA A 101 -7.07 11.38 19.24
N ASP A 102 -7.04 12.71 19.41
CA ASP A 102 -7.51 13.37 20.63
C ASP A 102 -9.03 13.14 20.83
N LYS A 103 -9.84 13.24 19.78
CA LYS A 103 -11.27 12.94 19.83
C LYS A 103 -11.55 11.47 20.21
N LYS A 104 -10.81 10.53 19.64
CA LYS A 104 -10.95 9.11 20.01
C LYS A 104 -10.53 8.83 21.45
N ALA A 105 -9.51 9.53 21.93
CA ALA A 105 -9.08 9.41 23.33
C ALA A 105 -10.11 9.99 24.32
N GLU A 106 -10.77 11.08 23.93
CA GLU A 106 -11.84 11.71 24.75
C GLU A 106 -13.12 10.86 24.76
N GLU A 107 -13.47 10.27 23.62
CA GLU A 107 -14.61 9.38 23.49
C GLU A 107 -14.40 8.05 24.25
N ALA A 108 -13.18 7.50 24.22
CA ALA A 108 -12.82 6.33 25.02
C ALA A 108 -12.90 6.60 26.52
N LYS A 109 -12.44 7.76 26.99
CA LYS A 109 -12.57 8.17 28.40
C LYS A 109 -14.01 8.37 28.85
N LYS A 110 -14.88 8.88 27.98
CA LYS A 110 -16.34 9.01 28.27
C LYS A 110 -17.02 7.64 28.37
N ILE A 111 -16.62 6.68 27.55
CA ILE A 111 -17.18 5.32 27.59
C ILE A 111 -16.72 4.59 28.86
N GLU A 112 -15.48 4.80 29.29
CA GLU A 112 -14.92 4.21 30.51
C GLU A 112 -15.56 4.81 31.79
N ALA A 113 -15.75 6.14 31.81
CA ALA A 113 -16.46 6.82 32.90
C ALA A 113 -17.94 6.42 33.01
N ALA A 114 -18.61 6.19 31.89
CA ALA A 114 -20.00 5.71 31.86
C ALA A 114 -20.16 4.24 32.29
N LYS A 115 -19.06 3.47 32.29
CA LYS A 115 -19.03 2.07 32.69
C LYS A 115 -18.78 1.90 34.19
N GLU A 116 -18.15 2.89 34.84
CA GLU A 116 -17.92 2.90 36.29
C GLU A 116 -19.15 3.35 37.10
N GLU A 117 -20.14 4.04 36.49
CA GLU A 117 -21.36 4.47 37.19
C GLU A 117 -22.48 3.41 37.29
N LYS A 118 -22.25 2.16 36.85
CA LYS A 118 -23.22 1.07 37.00
C LYS A 118 -22.63 -0.21 37.58
N PRO A 119 -22.31 -0.22 38.88
CA PRO A 119 -22.67 -1.39 39.65
C PRO A 119 -23.10 -1.05 41.09
N ALA A 120 -24.34 -0.67 41.33
CA ALA A 120 -24.92 -0.74 42.65
C ALA A 120 -26.44 -0.49 42.59
N GLU A 121 -27.21 -1.42 41.99
CA GLU A 121 -28.65 -1.54 42.35
C GLU A 121 -29.22 -2.81 41.70
N THR A 122 -28.98 -3.93 42.33
CA THR A 122 -29.90 -5.10 42.31
C THR A 122 -29.37 -6.20 43.25
N VAL A 123 -29.43 -5.95 44.54
CA VAL A 123 -29.56 -7.03 45.53
C VAL A 123 -30.43 -6.48 46.67
N GLU A 124 -31.72 -6.62 46.55
CA GLU A 124 -32.66 -6.76 47.65
C GLU A 124 -34.08 -6.87 47.09
N LYS A 125 -34.54 -8.07 47.01
CA LYS A 125 -35.94 -8.51 47.33
C LYS A 125 -36.17 -9.90 46.76
N THR A 126 -35.95 -10.90 47.58
CA THR A 126 -36.86 -12.06 47.68
C THR A 126 -36.60 -12.73 49.03
N THR A 127 -37.45 -12.45 49.95
CA THR A 127 -37.88 -13.35 51.00
C THR A 127 -39.29 -13.78 50.68
#